data_00a89ad3c1bb018f0ca0aaace56cd990
#
_entry.id   00a89ad3c1bb018f0ca0aaace56cd990
#
_cell.length_a   1.000
_cell.length_b   1.000
_cell.length_c   1.000
_cell.angle_alpha   90.00
_cell.angle_beta   90.00
_cell.angle_gamma   90.00
#
_symmetry.space_group_name_H-M   'P 1'
#
loop_
_entity.id
_entity.type
_entity.pdbx_description
1 polymer ?
#
loop_
_entity_poly.entity_id
_entity_poly.type
_entity_poly.pdbx_seq_one_letter_code
_entity_poly.pdbx_strand_id
1 'polypeptide(L)'
;MKPATPPPSGAWPLLVRLFFAQRANLPPLAAELQLSPAQCHVLHLIEPERPIPMGQLAETLACDASNVTGLVDRLESRGLVRRRPSAGDRRVKVLVLTRTGARLRALLIHRLTAPPASLERLSLREQRALVRLLMRLLE
;
A
#
# COMPACT_ATOMS: atom_id res chain seq x y z
N MET A 1 0.80 -5.33 36.81
CA MET A 1 1.02 -5.54 35.37
C MET A 1 1.95 -6.73 35.20
N LYS A 2 1.44 -7.87 34.72
CA LYS A 2 2.31 -9.02 34.42
C LYS A 2 3.29 -8.60 33.31
N PRO A 3 4.62 -8.80 33.48
CA PRO A 3 5.54 -8.58 32.38
C PRO A 3 5.13 -9.50 31.22
N ALA A 4 4.89 -8.90 30.05
CA ALA A 4 4.65 -9.67 28.85
C ALA A 4 5.83 -10.59 28.63
N THR A 5 5.59 -11.90 28.54
CA THR A 5 6.61 -12.87 28.15
C THR A 5 7.25 -12.40 26.85
N PRO A 6 8.58 -12.23 26.78
CA PRO A 6 9.23 -11.81 25.55
C PRO A 6 8.81 -12.79 24.43
N PRO A 7 8.49 -12.30 23.23
CA PRO A 7 8.14 -13.17 22.12
C PRO A 7 9.25 -14.19 21.91
N PRO A 8 8.92 -15.44 21.52
CA PRO A 8 9.93 -16.44 21.27
C PRO A 8 10.99 -15.84 20.34
N SER A 9 12.22 -15.83 20.81
CA SER A 9 13.36 -15.17 20.19
C SER A 9 13.49 -15.62 18.73
N GLY A 10 13.04 -14.80 17.78
CA GLY A 10 13.24 -15.08 16.36
C GLY A 10 12.09 -14.75 15.42
N ALA A 11 10.83 -14.82 15.82
CA ALA A 11 9.71 -14.60 14.89
C ALA A 11 9.65 -13.13 14.40
N TRP A 12 9.71 -12.17 15.32
CA TRP A 12 9.62 -10.76 14.96
C TRP A 12 10.78 -10.27 14.08
N PRO A 13 12.06 -10.51 14.42
CA PRO A 13 13.15 -10.14 13.53
C PRO A 13 13.06 -10.79 12.14
N LEU A 14 12.55 -12.01 12.04
CA LEU A 14 12.38 -12.69 10.75
C LEU A 14 11.25 -12.04 9.94
N LEU A 15 10.13 -11.65 10.56
CA LEU A 15 9.06 -10.90 9.90
C LEU A 15 9.57 -9.54 9.40
N VAL A 16 10.34 -8.84 10.22
CA VAL A 16 10.95 -7.55 9.83
C VAL A 16 11.91 -7.75 8.65
N ARG A 17 12.78 -8.78 8.68
CA ARG A 17 13.66 -9.10 7.54
C ARG A 17 12.87 -9.41 6.28
N LEU A 18 11.81 -10.21 6.38
CA LEU A 18 10.94 -10.53 5.24
C LEU A 18 10.29 -9.27 4.68
N PHE A 19 9.77 -8.41 5.54
CA PHE A 19 9.16 -7.13 5.15
C PHE A 19 10.15 -6.25 4.36
N PHE A 20 11.36 -6.05 4.89
CA PHE A 20 12.36 -5.23 4.21
C PHE A 20 12.86 -5.87 2.91
N ALA A 21 13.00 -7.20 2.86
CA ALA A 21 13.35 -7.91 1.64
C ALA A 21 12.28 -7.70 0.54
N GLN A 22 11.01 -7.73 0.88
CA GLN A 22 9.92 -7.47 -0.07
C GLN A 22 9.85 -5.99 -0.46
N ARG A 23 10.05 -5.09 0.49
CA ARG A 23 10.06 -3.64 0.23
C ARG A 23 11.17 -3.22 -0.75
N ALA A 24 12.28 -3.93 -0.80
CA ALA A 24 13.36 -3.68 -1.76
C ALA A 24 12.91 -3.85 -3.24
N ASN A 25 11.81 -4.57 -3.48
CA ASN A 25 11.25 -4.76 -4.82
C ASN A 25 10.40 -3.56 -5.30
N LEU A 26 10.01 -2.65 -4.39
CA LEU A 26 9.15 -1.53 -4.75
C LEU A 26 9.84 -0.49 -5.65
N PRO A 27 11.08 -0.04 -5.41
CA PRO A 27 11.72 0.94 -6.28
C PRO A 27 11.88 0.48 -7.74
N PRO A 28 12.34 -0.75 -8.04
CA PRO A 28 12.38 -1.25 -9.42
C PRO A 28 11.00 -1.31 -10.07
N LEU A 29 10.00 -1.79 -9.35
CA LEU A 29 8.61 -1.86 -9.82
C LEU A 29 8.06 -0.45 -10.09
N ALA A 30 8.29 0.49 -9.19
CA ALA A 30 7.88 1.87 -9.37
C ALA A 30 8.51 2.49 -10.62
N ALA A 31 9.81 2.25 -10.85
CA ALA A 31 10.51 2.72 -12.04
C ALA A 31 9.94 2.11 -13.33
N GLU A 32 9.62 0.80 -13.33
CA GLU A 32 8.96 0.12 -14.45
C GLU A 32 7.60 0.77 -14.78
N LEU A 33 6.84 1.16 -13.76
CA LEU A 33 5.55 1.84 -13.90
C LEU A 33 5.69 3.36 -14.12
N GLN A 34 6.91 3.86 -14.19
CA GLN A 34 7.23 5.29 -14.29
C GLN A 34 6.63 6.12 -13.14
N LEU A 35 6.64 5.55 -11.94
CA LEU A 35 6.17 6.16 -10.70
C LEU A 35 7.31 6.27 -9.70
N SER A 36 7.19 7.20 -8.74
CA SER A 36 7.99 7.13 -7.53
C SER A 36 7.37 6.14 -6.53
N PRO A 37 8.14 5.58 -5.58
CA PRO A 37 7.58 4.76 -4.51
C PRO A 37 6.44 5.45 -3.73
N ALA A 38 6.55 6.77 -3.50
CA ALA A 38 5.51 7.55 -2.85
C ALA A 38 4.24 7.64 -3.70
N GLN A 39 4.35 7.80 -5.02
CA GLN A 39 3.20 7.77 -5.94
C GLN A 39 2.55 6.38 -5.99
N CYS A 40 3.34 5.31 -5.95
CA CYS A 40 2.80 3.94 -5.82
C CYS A 40 1.99 3.79 -4.53
N HIS A 41 2.48 4.35 -3.41
CA HIS A 41 1.78 4.31 -2.14
C HIS A 41 0.46 5.09 -2.20
N VAL A 42 0.45 6.31 -2.74
CA VAL A 42 -0.79 7.08 -2.97
C VAL A 42 -1.77 6.28 -3.82
N LEU A 43 -1.31 5.72 -4.95
CA LEU A 43 -2.16 4.97 -5.85
C LEU A 43 -2.75 3.71 -5.18
N HIS A 44 -1.97 3.05 -4.32
CA HIS A 44 -2.40 1.89 -3.53
C HIS A 44 -3.53 2.24 -2.55
N LEU A 45 -3.46 3.40 -1.90
CA LEU A 45 -4.43 3.85 -0.88
C LEU A 45 -5.79 4.24 -1.47
N ILE A 46 -5.86 4.61 -2.75
CA ILE A 46 -7.12 5.01 -3.38
C ILE A 46 -7.87 3.77 -3.86
N GLU A 47 -8.98 3.46 -3.24
CA GLU A 47 -9.85 2.38 -3.68
C GLU A 47 -10.71 2.81 -4.89
N PRO A 48 -10.98 1.92 -5.88
CA PRO A 48 -11.67 2.29 -7.12
C PRO A 48 -13.04 2.94 -6.93
N GLU A 49 -13.79 2.54 -5.89
CA GLU A 49 -15.16 3.00 -5.64
C GLU A 49 -15.28 3.86 -4.38
N ARG A 50 -14.16 4.15 -3.71
CA ARG A 50 -14.13 4.93 -2.46
C ARG A 50 -13.27 6.17 -2.62
N PRO A 51 -13.90 7.34 -2.88
CA PRO A 51 -13.18 8.60 -2.87
C PRO A 51 -12.49 8.85 -1.53
N ILE A 52 -11.21 9.23 -1.56
CA ILE A 52 -10.45 9.55 -0.35
C ILE A 52 -10.29 11.08 -0.22
N PRO A 53 -10.66 11.68 0.92
CA PRO A 53 -10.38 13.09 1.18
C PRO A 53 -8.88 13.38 1.19
N MET A 54 -8.46 14.52 0.62
CA MET A 54 -7.05 14.91 0.58
C MET A 54 -6.42 15.00 1.98
N GLY A 55 -7.16 15.46 2.99
CA GLY A 55 -6.69 15.47 4.38
C GLY A 55 -6.44 14.08 4.92
N GLN A 56 -7.35 13.14 4.71
CA GLN A 56 -7.18 11.74 5.12
C GLN A 56 -5.97 11.08 4.44
N LEU A 57 -5.74 11.40 3.16
CA LEU A 57 -4.56 10.90 2.45
C LEU A 57 -3.27 11.41 3.08
N ALA A 58 -3.21 12.68 3.46
CA ALA A 58 -2.06 13.27 4.13
C ALA A 58 -1.79 12.62 5.50
N GLU A 59 -2.82 12.41 6.30
CA GLU A 59 -2.74 11.70 7.58
C GLU A 59 -2.23 10.27 7.41
N THR A 60 -2.79 9.52 6.46
CA THR A 60 -2.39 8.13 6.21
C THR A 60 -0.96 8.01 5.73
N LEU A 61 -0.48 8.97 4.93
CA LEU A 61 0.91 9.01 4.45
C LEU A 61 1.88 9.55 5.49
N ALA A 62 1.39 10.08 6.61
CA ALA A 62 2.19 10.79 7.61
C ALA A 62 3.09 11.86 6.97
N CYS A 63 2.54 12.59 5.98
CA CYS A 63 3.24 13.59 5.18
C CYS A 63 2.57 14.96 5.32
N ASP A 64 3.35 16.02 5.12
CA ASP A 64 2.79 17.36 5.02
C ASP A 64 1.84 17.49 3.82
N ALA A 65 0.79 18.29 3.97
CA ALA A 65 -0.22 18.49 2.94
C ALA A 65 0.37 18.99 1.59
N SER A 66 1.45 19.79 1.65
CA SER A 66 2.17 20.28 0.46
C SER A 66 2.82 19.15 -0.33
N ASN A 67 3.43 18.18 0.37
CA ASN A 67 4.05 17.00 -0.27
C ASN A 67 3.00 16.13 -0.94
N VAL A 68 1.86 15.90 -0.27
CA VAL A 68 0.74 15.14 -0.83
C VAL A 68 0.17 15.84 -2.05
N THR A 69 0.01 17.16 -2.01
CA THR A 69 -0.44 17.95 -3.16
C THR A 69 0.48 17.73 -4.37
N GLY A 70 1.79 17.84 -4.19
CA GLY A 70 2.75 17.62 -5.28
C GLY A 70 2.73 16.19 -5.85
N LEU A 71 2.55 15.18 -4.99
CA LEU A 71 2.38 13.79 -5.44
C LEU A 71 1.12 13.60 -6.26
N VAL A 72 0.01 14.17 -5.80
CA VAL A 72 -1.30 14.10 -6.48
C VAL A 72 -1.29 14.87 -7.78
N ASP A 73 -0.68 16.06 -7.84
CA ASP A 73 -0.54 16.85 -9.07
C ASP A 73 0.14 16.06 -10.18
N ARG A 74 1.20 15.34 -9.86
CA ARG A 74 1.91 14.47 -10.81
C ARG A 74 1.07 13.28 -11.26
N LEU A 75 0.29 12.67 -10.36
CA LEU A 75 -0.62 11.58 -10.73
C LEU A 75 -1.80 12.08 -11.58
N GLU A 76 -2.31 13.27 -11.29
CA GLU A 76 -3.39 13.92 -12.03
C GLU A 76 -2.93 14.35 -13.42
N SER A 77 -1.74 14.93 -13.56
CA SER A 77 -1.15 15.29 -14.87
C SER A 77 -0.93 14.07 -15.78
N ARG A 78 -0.74 12.89 -15.20
CA ARG A 78 -0.67 11.62 -15.94
C ARG A 78 -2.04 10.99 -16.18
N GLY A 79 -3.13 11.62 -15.77
CA GLY A 79 -4.47 11.10 -15.95
C GLY A 79 -4.77 9.85 -15.12
N LEU A 80 -4.06 9.62 -14.01
CA LEU A 80 -4.25 8.45 -13.15
C LEU A 80 -5.28 8.67 -12.05
N VAL A 81 -5.40 9.91 -11.59
CA VAL A 81 -6.34 10.33 -10.56
C VAL A 81 -7.04 11.63 -10.97
N ARG A 82 -8.14 11.95 -10.30
CA ARG A 82 -8.84 13.22 -10.42
C ARG A 82 -9.28 13.72 -9.07
N ARG A 83 -9.19 15.03 -8.87
CA ARG A 83 -9.83 15.70 -7.74
C ARG A 83 -11.28 16.00 -8.07
N ARG A 84 -12.17 15.75 -7.12
CA ARG A 84 -13.59 16.10 -7.19
C ARG A 84 -14.04 16.76 -5.89
N PRO A 85 -15.07 17.63 -5.93
CA PRO A 85 -15.77 18.00 -4.71
C PRO A 85 -16.39 16.76 -4.07
N SER A 86 -16.39 16.68 -2.74
CA SER A 86 -17.13 15.64 -2.03
C SER A 86 -18.63 15.81 -2.22
N ALA A 87 -19.36 14.69 -2.29
CA ALA A 87 -20.82 14.70 -2.39
C ALA A 87 -21.51 15.32 -1.17
N GLY A 88 -20.90 15.18 0.03
CA GLY A 88 -21.47 15.72 1.27
C GLY A 88 -21.07 17.17 1.56
N ASP A 89 -19.86 17.57 1.17
CA ASP A 89 -19.37 18.94 1.33
C ASP A 89 -18.46 19.33 0.15
N ARG A 90 -18.93 20.24 -0.68
CA ARG A 90 -18.21 20.73 -1.87
C ARG A 90 -16.88 21.44 -1.57
N ARG A 91 -16.67 21.87 -0.33
CA ARG A 91 -15.40 22.47 0.13
C ARG A 91 -14.31 21.43 0.28
N VAL A 92 -14.69 20.18 0.57
CA VAL A 92 -13.78 19.06 0.70
C VAL A 92 -13.45 18.49 -0.67
N LYS A 93 -12.17 18.43 -1.00
CA LYS A 93 -11.70 17.77 -2.22
C LYS A 93 -11.40 16.31 -1.91
N VAL A 94 -11.95 15.44 -2.72
CA VAL A 94 -11.69 14.00 -2.69
C VAL A 94 -10.95 13.57 -3.95
N LEU A 95 -10.14 12.56 -3.80
CA LEU A 95 -9.37 11.95 -4.87
C LEU A 95 -10.06 10.68 -5.34
N VAL A 96 -10.16 10.52 -6.64
CA VAL A 96 -10.73 9.32 -7.28
C VAL A 96 -9.78 8.79 -8.35
N LEU A 97 -9.77 7.49 -8.55
CA LEU A 97 -9.06 6.90 -9.67
C LEU A 97 -9.77 7.18 -10.99
N THR A 98 -8.99 7.40 -12.03
CA THR A 98 -9.48 7.30 -13.40
C THR A 98 -9.51 5.82 -13.83
N ARG A 99 -10.08 5.53 -15.00
CA ARG A 99 -10.02 4.17 -15.57
C ARG A 99 -8.57 3.69 -15.76
N THR A 100 -7.69 4.58 -16.23
CA THR A 100 -6.25 4.29 -16.40
C THR A 100 -5.58 4.09 -15.04
N GLY A 101 -5.88 4.95 -14.06
CA GLY A 101 -5.37 4.81 -12.70
C GLY A 101 -5.80 3.49 -12.03
N ALA A 102 -7.06 3.09 -12.20
CA ALA A 102 -7.57 1.84 -11.67
C ALA A 102 -6.85 0.62 -12.26
N ARG A 103 -6.58 0.63 -13.57
CA ARG A 103 -5.80 -0.44 -14.24
C ARG A 103 -4.36 -0.49 -13.74
N LEU A 104 -3.70 0.66 -13.62
CA LEU A 104 -2.33 0.72 -13.13
C LEU A 104 -2.23 0.29 -11.66
N ARG A 105 -3.20 0.70 -10.83
CA ARG A 105 -3.32 0.24 -9.44
C ARG A 105 -3.48 -1.29 -9.35
N ALA A 106 -4.34 -1.86 -10.17
CA ALA A 106 -4.55 -3.31 -10.19
C ALA A 106 -3.25 -4.06 -10.55
N LEU A 107 -2.51 -3.55 -11.54
CA LEU A 107 -1.20 -4.10 -11.90
C LEU A 107 -0.19 -3.95 -10.75
N LEU A 108 -0.11 -2.78 -10.14
CA LEU A 108 0.76 -2.51 -8.98
C LEU A 108 0.47 -3.49 -7.84
N ILE A 109 -0.80 -3.63 -7.46
CA ILE A 109 -1.20 -4.55 -6.38
C ILE A 109 -0.86 -5.98 -6.74
N HIS A 110 -1.19 -6.43 -7.95
CA HIS A 110 -0.87 -7.77 -8.42
C HIS A 110 0.63 -8.08 -8.30
N ARG A 111 1.48 -7.13 -8.71
CA ARG A 111 2.95 -7.28 -8.62
C ARG A 111 3.46 -7.24 -7.18
N LEU A 112 2.88 -6.39 -6.33
CA LEU A 112 3.26 -6.30 -4.91
C LEU A 112 2.83 -7.52 -4.09
N THR A 113 1.71 -8.14 -4.46
CA THR A 113 1.16 -9.32 -3.77
C THR A 113 1.61 -10.63 -4.41
N ALA A 114 2.39 -10.58 -5.48
CA ALA A 114 2.98 -11.79 -6.05
C ALA A 114 3.84 -12.50 -4.99
N PRO A 115 3.61 -13.80 -4.76
CA PRO A 115 4.33 -14.52 -3.73
C PRO A 115 5.84 -14.53 -4.07
N PRO A 116 6.71 -14.26 -3.09
CA PRO A 116 8.14 -14.37 -3.31
C PRO A 116 8.53 -15.84 -3.53
N ALA A 117 9.54 -16.09 -4.36
CA ALA A 117 10.02 -17.44 -4.63
C ALA A 117 10.42 -18.22 -3.35
N SER A 118 10.75 -17.52 -2.26
CA SER A 118 11.00 -18.13 -0.97
C SER A 118 9.78 -18.84 -0.38
N LEU A 119 8.56 -18.40 -0.73
CA LEU A 119 7.33 -19.02 -0.25
C LEU A 119 7.08 -20.40 -0.90
N GLU A 120 7.60 -20.60 -2.11
CA GLU A 120 7.52 -21.90 -2.82
C GLU A 120 8.35 -23.02 -2.15
N ARG A 121 9.28 -22.64 -1.26
CA ARG A 121 10.06 -23.60 -0.44
C ARG A 121 9.22 -24.23 0.65
N LEU A 122 8.06 -23.66 0.97
CA LEU A 122 7.14 -24.20 1.95
C LEU A 122 6.17 -25.17 1.28
N SER A 123 5.95 -26.31 1.92
CA SER A 123 4.86 -27.23 1.54
C SER A 123 3.50 -26.55 1.69
N LEU A 124 2.48 -27.05 1.01
CA LEU A 124 1.11 -26.52 1.13
C LEU A 124 0.59 -26.53 2.58
N ARG A 125 1.00 -27.51 3.40
CA ARG A 125 0.64 -27.57 4.81
C ARG A 125 1.24 -26.41 5.60
N GLU A 126 2.51 -26.11 5.36
CA GLU A 126 3.23 -25.01 6.00
C GLU A 126 2.68 -23.65 5.56
N GLN A 127 2.38 -23.47 4.26
CA GLN A 127 1.75 -22.25 3.77
C GLN A 127 0.38 -22.01 4.43
N ARG A 128 -0.46 -23.04 4.56
CA ARG A 128 -1.74 -22.95 5.28
C ARG A 128 -1.55 -22.62 6.77
N ALA A 129 -0.52 -23.17 7.41
CA ALA A 129 -0.19 -22.85 8.79
C ALA A 129 0.25 -21.38 8.93
N LEU A 130 1.08 -20.89 8.02
CA LEU A 130 1.51 -19.50 7.98
C LEU A 130 0.32 -18.55 7.82
N VAL A 131 -0.60 -18.83 6.91
CA VAL A 131 -1.83 -18.04 6.73
C VAL A 131 -2.60 -17.93 8.04
N ARG A 132 -2.85 -19.06 8.73
CA ARG A 132 -3.57 -19.04 10.01
C ARG A 132 -2.87 -18.20 11.08
N LEU A 133 -1.53 -18.28 11.15
CA LEU A 133 -0.75 -17.51 12.12
C LEU A 133 -0.79 -16.01 11.81
N LEU A 134 -0.63 -15.64 10.55
CA LEU A 134 -0.69 -14.24 10.11
C LEU A 134 -2.09 -13.64 10.34
N MET A 135 -3.16 -14.38 10.05
CA MET A 135 -4.53 -13.92 10.32
C MET A 135 -4.73 -13.60 11.80
N ARG A 136 -4.25 -14.46 12.70
CA ARG A 136 -4.32 -14.22 14.16
C ARG A 136 -3.48 -13.04 14.64
N LEU A 137 -2.49 -12.61 13.89
CA LEU A 137 -1.69 -11.42 14.22
C LEU A 137 -2.35 -10.13 13.74
N LEU A 138 -3.28 -10.21 12.79
CA LEU A 138 -3.96 -9.05 12.18
C LEU A 138 -5.34 -8.78 12.78
N GLU A 139 -5.88 -9.72 13.59
CA GLU A 139 -7.11 -9.56 14.40
C GLU A 139 -6.83 -8.74 15.68
#